data_c0f19352437f9588463e0de8fb6ce3d5
#
_entry.id   c0f19352437f9588463e0de8fb6ce3d5
#
_cell.length_a   1.000
_cell.length_b   1.000
_cell.length_c   1.000
_cell.angle_alpha   90.00
_cell.angle_beta   90.00
_cell.angle_gamma   90.00
#
_symmetry.space_group_name_H-M   'P 1'
#
loop_
_entity.id
_entity.type
_entity.pdbx_description
1 polymer ?
#
loop_
_entity_poly.entity_id
_entity_poly.type
_entity_poly.pdbx_seq_one_letter_code
_entity_poly.pdbx_strand_id
1 'polypeptide(L)'
;MKDNIIRKYIKFIIVIVLYYITKNNGMYIYLLSLFLYGIYSTIISHISIYNTIKDKYYVDYKNKIFKMIVNILLIINLFFLLINILISDITNNILRIDNTFLVFLVMSFTICLDTFETIILDYIKSFKYHSLANKLDNLYKYTDIFLYIIIAILSFKVFNLPIYISISLLYLSKIISFILFLFISIIKIKKITIKIDKNSNTKIDYKKESNYILKTNLSSSIISTVELTYYYLSFILMYVILLNRYNYDSKLIENNLLFTYFYSLCIMNIVNSLVRKNCPKGSCFKRNIFNLLYYTLPLAILFSLISPSLFYLIFNNNNTSYIYLIIIMFLGVVVPIYKESYKYIKNNKLIYISLAIGIIVKLVLLVPFVDAVYRMGFDLIYGDVFTTIIGMTISIIINYTYIKNKYKLANEGYIDKYIKVIYQNIILFLILILLAFILPIKNDNKLLSILVILVYTFITFIYIKLQKRKG
;
A
#
# COMPACT_ATOMS: atom_id res chain seq x y z
N MET A 1 -10.99 -6.73 13.62
CA MET A 1 -9.86 -7.44 12.96
C MET A 1 -10.30 -8.21 11.70
N LYS A 2 -11.43 -8.92 11.68
CA LYS A 2 -12.01 -9.57 10.47
C LYS A 2 -12.29 -8.56 9.35
N ASP A 3 -12.80 -7.38 9.68
CA ASP A 3 -13.18 -6.34 8.70
C ASP A 3 -12.02 -5.83 7.84
N ASN A 4 -10.79 -5.74 8.38
CA ASN A 4 -9.63 -5.26 7.62
C ASN A 4 -9.15 -6.25 6.53
N ILE A 5 -9.39 -7.55 6.73
CA ILE A 5 -9.02 -8.57 5.74
C ILE A 5 -10.05 -8.56 4.61
N ILE A 6 -11.33 -8.56 4.96
CA ILE A 6 -12.43 -8.48 3.99
C ILE A 6 -12.26 -7.26 3.09
N ARG A 7 -11.92 -6.08 3.67
CA ARG A 7 -11.69 -4.83 2.92
C ARG A 7 -10.54 -4.93 1.90
N LYS A 8 -9.47 -5.68 2.20
CA LYS A 8 -8.37 -5.88 1.26
C LYS A 8 -8.73 -6.78 0.10
N TYR A 9 -9.51 -7.83 0.37
CA TYR A 9 -10.06 -8.68 -0.69
C TYR A 9 -11.06 -7.92 -1.57
N ILE A 10 -11.89 -7.06 -1.00
CA ILE A 10 -12.81 -6.20 -1.76
C ILE A 10 -12.04 -5.28 -2.70
N LYS A 11 -10.97 -4.63 -2.23
CA LYS A 11 -10.12 -3.81 -3.11
C LYS A 11 -9.53 -4.59 -4.28
N PHE A 12 -9.11 -5.83 -4.04
CA PHE A 12 -8.61 -6.70 -5.08
C PHE A 12 -9.71 -7.08 -6.10
N ILE A 13 -10.92 -7.39 -5.62
CA ILE A 13 -12.08 -7.67 -6.47
C ILE A 13 -12.42 -6.44 -7.34
N ILE A 14 -12.39 -5.24 -6.78
CA ILE A 14 -12.61 -4.00 -7.53
C ILE A 14 -11.62 -3.87 -8.69
N VAL A 15 -10.34 -4.16 -8.45
CA VAL A 15 -9.30 -4.12 -9.48
C VAL A 15 -9.60 -5.09 -10.62
N ILE A 16 -10.05 -6.32 -10.27
CA ILE A 16 -10.45 -7.32 -11.27
C ILE A 16 -11.66 -6.82 -12.07
N VAL A 17 -12.68 -6.31 -11.39
CA VAL A 17 -13.88 -5.78 -12.05
C VAL A 17 -13.53 -4.62 -12.99
N LEU A 18 -12.67 -3.71 -12.55
CA LEU A 18 -12.19 -2.61 -13.38
C LEU A 18 -11.44 -3.10 -14.62
N TYR A 19 -10.56 -4.08 -14.48
CA TYR A 19 -9.87 -4.67 -15.62
C TYR A 19 -10.87 -5.18 -16.69
N TYR A 20 -11.90 -5.91 -16.26
CA TYR A 20 -12.92 -6.41 -17.21
C TYR A 20 -13.77 -5.29 -17.83
N ILE A 21 -13.96 -4.18 -17.13
CA ILE A 21 -14.70 -3.02 -17.65
C ILE A 21 -13.84 -2.23 -18.62
N THR A 22 -12.60 -1.92 -18.27
CA THR A 22 -11.74 -0.97 -18.98
C THR A 22 -10.85 -1.64 -20.03
N LYS A 23 -10.55 -2.94 -19.90
CA LYS A 23 -9.56 -3.66 -20.69
C LYS A 23 -8.20 -2.93 -20.71
N ASN A 24 -7.75 -2.46 -19.57
CA ASN A 24 -6.56 -1.64 -19.34
C ASN A 24 -6.59 -0.19 -19.86
N ASN A 25 -7.61 0.23 -20.60
CA ASN A 25 -7.67 1.60 -21.09
C ASN A 25 -7.72 2.60 -19.93
N GLY A 26 -6.72 3.49 -19.89
CA GLY A 26 -6.60 4.52 -18.85
C GLY A 26 -6.22 4.02 -17.45
N MET A 27 -6.04 2.72 -17.26
CA MET A 27 -5.66 2.16 -15.96
C MET A 27 -4.32 2.70 -15.46
N TYR A 28 -3.39 3.05 -16.35
CA TYR A 28 -2.10 3.64 -15.98
C TYR A 28 -2.28 4.99 -15.27
N ILE A 29 -3.09 5.90 -15.84
CA ILE A 29 -3.39 7.22 -15.24
C ILE A 29 -4.10 7.03 -13.89
N TYR A 30 -5.07 6.13 -13.85
CA TYR A 30 -5.80 5.80 -12.62
C TYR A 30 -4.84 5.33 -11.51
N LEU A 31 -3.89 4.46 -11.83
CA LEU A 31 -2.94 3.95 -10.86
C LEU A 31 -1.94 4.97 -10.40
N LEU A 32 -1.47 5.81 -11.31
CA LEU A 32 -0.59 6.92 -10.98
C LEU A 32 -1.27 7.83 -9.94
N SER A 33 -2.53 8.19 -10.20
CA SER A 33 -3.33 8.96 -9.26
C SER A 33 -3.60 8.20 -7.95
N LEU A 34 -3.85 6.90 -8.01
CA LEU A 34 -4.10 6.07 -6.83
C LEU A 34 -2.87 5.93 -5.91
N PHE A 35 -1.65 5.88 -6.46
CA PHE A 35 -0.43 5.87 -5.66
C PHE A 35 -0.25 7.18 -4.91
N LEU A 36 -0.41 8.32 -5.59
CA LEU A 36 -0.38 9.63 -4.95
C LEU A 36 -1.45 9.77 -3.88
N TYR A 37 -2.68 9.37 -4.20
CA TYR A 37 -3.77 9.30 -3.24
C TYR A 37 -3.40 8.45 -2.02
N GLY A 38 -2.79 7.28 -2.24
CA GLY A 38 -2.34 6.39 -1.17
C GLY A 38 -1.28 7.03 -0.27
N ILE A 39 -0.32 7.76 -0.84
CA ILE A 39 0.71 8.51 -0.09
C ILE A 39 0.03 9.57 0.79
N TYR A 40 -0.81 10.41 0.22
CA TYR A 40 -1.48 11.50 0.94
C TYR A 40 -2.45 10.98 2.01
N SER A 41 -3.30 10.02 1.68
CA SER A 41 -4.25 9.44 2.64
C SER A 41 -3.53 8.77 3.82
N THR A 42 -2.36 8.19 3.59
CA THR A 42 -1.55 7.59 4.65
C THR A 42 -0.94 8.67 5.56
N ILE A 43 -0.44 9.77 5.01
CA ILE A 43 0.07 10.91 5.80
C ILE A 43 -1.03 11.46 6.69
N ILE A 44 -2.21 11.68 6.14
CA ILE A 44 -3.36 12.24 6.84
C ILE A 44 -3.88 11.30 7.94
N SER A 45 -3.98 10.00 7.65
CA SER A 45 -4.54 9.02 8.59
C SER A 45 -3.74 8.88 9.89
N HIS A 46 -2.47 9.29 9.89
CA HIS A 46 -1.64 9.31 11.10
C HIS A 46 -1.85 10.57 11.96
N ILE A 47 -2.43 11.64 11.40
CA ILE A 47 -2.77 12.85 12.14
C ILE A 47 -4.11 12.63 12.84
N SER A 48 -4.10 11.79 13.88
CA SER A 48 -5.32 11.29 14.54
C SER A 48 -5.67 12.13 15.78
N ILE A 49 -6.92 12.60 15.84
CA ILE A 49 -7.48 13.22 17.02
C ILE A 49 -7.55 12.24 18.18
N TYR A 50 -7.95 10.99 17.89
CA TYR A 50 -8.13 9.96 18.91
C TYR A 50 -6.87 9.69 19.72
N ASN A 51 -5.72 9.55 19.04
CA ASN A 51 -4.45 9.30 19.72
C ASN A 51 -3.97 10.50 20.56
N THR A 52 -4.33 11.72 20.15
CA THR A 52 -3.97 12.95 20.88
C THR A 52 -4.81 13.17 22.12
N ILE A 53 -6.07 12.72 22.11
CA ILE A 53 -7.06 13.03 23.15
C ILE A 53 -7.35 11.82 24.05
N LYS A 54 -6.87 10.65 23.71
CA LYS A 54 -7.20 9.37 24.36
C LYS A 54 -7.19 9.43 25.89
N ASP A 55 -6.27 10.19 26.46
CA ASP A 55 -6.05 10.28 27.91
C ASP A 55 -6.62 11.57 28.55
N LYS A 56 -7.31 12.45 27.78
CA LYS A 56 -7.82 13.74 28.25
C LYS A 56 -9.36 13.73 28.26
N TYR A 57 -9.94 13.96 29.46
CA TYR A 57 -11.37 13.74 29.71
C TYR A 57 -12.29 14.90 29.35
N TYR A 58 -11.79 16.14 29.14
CA TYR A 58 -12.62 17.35 29.04
C TYR A 58 -13.18 17.56 27.62
N VAL A 59 -14.49 17.81 27.53
CA VAL A 59 -15.22 18.00 26.27
C VAL A 59 -14.77 19.25 25.52
N ASP A 60 -14.62 20.37 26.23
CA ASP A 60 -14.18 21.64 25.64
C ASP A 60 -12.77 21.53 25.04
N TYR A 61 -11.90 20.76 25.69
CA TYR A 61 -10.58 20.44 25.17
C TYR A 61 -10.67 19.68 23.84
N LYS A 62 -11.56 18.68 23.74
CA LYS A 62 -11.77 17.91 22.53
C LYS A 62 -12.26 18.77 21.36
N ASN A 63 -13.20 19.68 21.63
CA ASN A 63 -13.73 20.59 20.62
C ASN A 63 -12.67 21.58 20.11
N LYS A 64 -11.84 22.11 20.99
CA LYS A 64 -10.74 23.02 20.63
C LYS A 64 -9.66 22.28 19.80
N ILE A 65 -9.28 21.07 20.21
CA ILE A 65 -8.34 20.23 19.44
C ILE A 65 -8.93 19.84 18.09
N PHE A 66 -10.21 19.48 18.04
CA PHE A 66 -10.90 19.19 16.77
C PHE A 66 -10.75 20.36 15.79
N LYS A 67 -11.08 21.59 16.20
CA LYS A 67 -10.92 22.79 15.37
C LYS A 67 -9.48 23.01 14.94
N MET A 68 -8.51 22.81 15.83
CA MET A 68 -7.09 22.95 15.53
C MET A 68 -6.64 21.95 14.48
N ILE A 69 -7.02 20.68 14.60
CA ILE A 69 -6.64 19.63 13.65
C ILE A 69 -7.29 19.87 12.29
N VAL A 70 -8.56 20.31 12.26
CA VAL A 70 -9.24 20.69 11.01
C VAL A 70 -8.43 21.77 10.28
N ASN A 71 -7.98 22.81 10.98
CA ASN A 71 -7.20 23.89 10.36
C ASN A 71 -5.83 23.39 9.83
N ILE A 72 -5.13 22.57 10.62
CA ILE A 72 -3.85 21.98 10.19
C ILE A 72 -4.04 21.14 8.91
N LEU A 73 -5.07 20.31 8.87
CA LEU A 73 -5.33 19.44 7.75
C LEU A 73 -5.84 20.18 6.52
N LEU A 74 -6.57 21.29 6.69
CA LEU A 74 -6.92 22.16 5.57
C LEU A 74 -5.66 22.75 4.91
N ILE A 75 -4.70 23.21 5.69
CA ILE A 75 -3.43 23.74 5.18
C ILE A 75 -2.66 22.64 4.43
N ILE A 76 -2.59 21.44 4.99
CA ILE A 76 -1.93 20.30 4.36
C ILE A 76 -2.62 19.91 3.05
N ASN A 77 -3.96 19.90 3.03
CA ASN A 77 -4.72 19.59 1.81
C ASN A 77 -4.52 20.65 0.70
N LEU A 78 -4.47 21.93 1.06
CA LEU A 78 -4.15 22.99 0.09
C LEU A 78 -2.74 22.81 -0.49
N PHE A 79 -1.76 22.46 0.34
CA PHE A 79 -0.41 22.15 -0.12
C PHE A 79 -0.39 20.95 -1.07
N PHE A 80 -1.12 19.88 -0.77
CA PHE A 80 -1.23 18.72 -1.65
C PHE A 80 -1.95 19.05 -2.97
N LEU A 81 -2.95 19.91 -2.94
CA LEU A 81 -3.61 20.38 -4.17
C LEU A 81 -2.62 21.12 -5.09
N LEU A 82 -1.81 22.01 -4.53
CA LEU A 82 -0.76 22.71 -5.31
C LEU A 82 0.27 21.73 -5.89
N ILE A 83 0.73 20.77 -5.10
CA ILE A 83 1.66 19.72 -5.57
C ILE A 83 1.02 18.91 -6.70
N ASN A 84 -0.25 18.53 -6.59
CA ASN A 84 -0.93 17.75 -7.63
C ASN A 84 -1.08 18.53 -8.94
N ILE A 85 -1.30 19.83 -8.89
CA ILE A 85 -1.31 20.69 -10.08
C ILE A 85 0.07 20.64 -10.76
N LEU A 86 1.14 20.82 -10.00
CA LEU A 86 2.52 20.74 -10.54
C LEU A 86 2.83 19.35 -11.11
N ILE A 87 2.42 18.28 -10.42
CA ILE A 87 2.61 16.91 -10.89
C ILE A 87 1.81 16.65 -12.16
N SER A 88 0.62 17.22 -12.32
CA SER A 88 -0.17 17.04 -13.54
C SER A 88 0.53 17.63 -14.76
N ASP A 89 1.15 18.81 -14.64
CA ASP A 89 1.93 19.41 -15.72
C ASP A 89 3.15 18.56 -16.07
N ILE A 90 3.87 18.07 -15.05
CA ILE A 90 5.00 17.17 -15.25
C ILE A 90 4.57 15.89 -15.95
N THR A 91 3.44 15.30 -15.55
CA THR A 91 2.94 14.07 -16.16
C THR A 91 2.49 14.29 -17.61
N ASN A 92 1.82 15.40 -17.91
CA ASN A 92 1.45 15.73 -19.29
C ASN A 92 2.69 15.86 -20.18
N ASN A 93 3.70 16.60 -19.73
CA ASN A 93 4.89 16.92 -20.53
C ASN A 93 5.85 15.71 -20.64
N ILE A 94 6.11 14.99 -19.56
CA ILE A 94 7.09 13.90 -19.51
C ILE A 94 6.50 12.58 -20.03
N LEU A 95 5.29 12.25 -19.60
CA LEU A 95 4.65 10.98 -19.97
C LEU A 95 3.85 11.10 -21.28
N ARG A 96 3.72 12.31 -21.84
CA ARG A 96 2.93 12.58 -23.05
C ARG A 96 1.48 12.05 -22.95
N ILE A 97 0.89 12.18 -21.77
CA ILE A 97 -0.47 11.75 -21.48
C ILE A 97 -1.34 13.00 -21.30
N ASP A 98 -2.21 13.25 -22.25
CA ASP A 98 -3.07 14.43 -22.24
C ASP A 98 -4.16 14.38 -21.17
N ASN A 99 -4.57 15.57 -20.69
CA ASN A 99 -5.73 15.75 -19.79
C ASN A 99 -5.64 15.08 -18.40
N THR A 100 -4.44 14.80 -17.88
CA THR A 100 -4.26 14.28 -16.53
C THR A 100 -4.66 15.28 -15.45
N PHE A 101 -4.66 16.58 -15.76
CA PHE A 101 -5.02 17.66 -14.83
C PHE A 101 -6.38 17.44 -14.16
N LEU A 102 -7.41 17.07 -14.93
CA LEU A 102 -8.75 16.85 -14.40
C LEU A 102 -8.76 15.69 -13.37
N VAL A 103 -8.04 14.62 -13.66
CA VAL A 103 -7.95 13.45 -12.77
C VAL A 103 -7.29 13.82 -11.44
N PHE A 104 -6.15 14.53 -11.49
CA PHE A 104 -5.42 14.94 -10.29
C PHE A 104 -6.19 15.98 -9.47
N LEU A 105 -6.92 16.86 -10.13
CA LEU A 105 -7.76 17.87 -9.49
C LEU A 105 -8.91 17.20 -8.72
N VAL A 106 -9.70 16.33 -9.36
CA VAL A 106 -10.81 15.61 -8.71
C VAL A 106 -10.30 14.70 -7.60
N MET A 107 -9.16 14.03 -7.80
CA MET A 107 -8.49 13.23 -6.77
C MET A 107 -8.14 14.10 -5.54
N SER A 108 -7.64 15.32 -5.73
CA SER A 108 -7.29 16.22 -4.62
C SER A 108 -8.50 16.59 -3.77
N PHE A 109 -9.64 16.82 -4.39
CA PHE A 109 -10.89 17.03 -3.66
C PHE A 109 -11.30 15.81 -2.84
N THR A 110 -11.14 14.59 -3.40
CA THR A 110 -11.50 13.37 -2.67
C THR A 110 -10.58 13.12 -1.48
N ILE A 111 -9.30 13.48 -1.54
CA ILE A 111 -8.38 13.43 -0.41
C ILE A 111 -8.86 14.34 0.73
N CYS A 112 -9.30 15.55 0.39
CA CYS A 112 -9.87 16.48 1.36
C CYS A 112 -11.09 15.86 2.07
N LEU A 113 -11.99 15.22 1.33
CA LEU A 113 -13.18 14.59 1.88
C LEU A 113 -12.85 13.38 2.79
N ASP A 114 -11.94 12.52 2.39
CA ASP A 114 -11.47 11.41 3.23
C ASP A 114 -10.76 11.90 4.51
N THR A 115 -10.13 13.07 4.44
CA THR A 115 -9.56 13.74 5.61
C THR A 115 -10.64 14.12 6.60
N PHE A 116 -11.72 14.75 6.14
CA PHE A 116 -12.85 15.12 6.99
C PHE A 116 -13.56 13.88 7.55
N GLU A 117 -13.73 12.82 6.76
CA GLU A 117 -14.28 11.55 7.23
C GLU A 117 -13.48 11.01 8.42
N THR A 118 -12.15 10.92 8.26
CA THR A 118 -11.24 10.42 9.29
C THR A 118 -11.33 11.25 10.57
N ILE A 119 -11.37 12.59 10.47
CA ILE A 119 -11.48 13.51 11.60
C ILE A 119 -12.81 13.32 12.34
N ILE A 120 -13.91 13.20 11.61
CA ILE A 120 -15.25 13.02 12.21
C ILE A 120 -15.32 11.68 12.94
N LEU A 121 -14.79 10.62 12.34
CA LEU A 121 -14.75 9.29 12.98
C LEU A 121 -13.90 9.30 14.25
N ASP A 122 -12.74 9.94 14.24
CA ASP A 122 -11.88 10.04 15.40
C ASP A 122 -12.48 10.92 16.50
N TYR A 123 -13.19 11.98 16.14
CA TYR A 123 -13.96 12.79 17.08
C TYR A 123 -15.02 11.95 17.80
N ILE A 124 -15.81 11.15 17.05
CA ILE A 124 -16.80 10.23 17.62
C ILE A 124 -16.13 9.19 18.55
N LYS A 125 -14.99 8.60 18.13
CA LYS A 125 -14.21 7.64 18.94
C LYS A 125 -13.70 8.27 20.23
N SER A 126 -13.36 9.56 20.22
CA SER A 126 -12.88 10.28 21.39
C SER A 126 -13.91 10.35 22.54
N PHE A 127 -15.18 10.23 22.21
CA PHE A 127 -16.30 10.10 23.18
C PHE A 127 -16.62 8.65 23.55
N LYS A 128 -15.73 7.70 23.24
CA LYS A 128 -15.89 6.25 23.49
C LYS A 128 -16.99 5.57 22.65
N TYR A 129 -17.55 6.21 21.62
CA TYR A 129 -18.55 5.62 20.71
C TYR A 129 -17.90 4.84 19.56
N HIS A 130 -17.03 3.87 19.88
CA HIS A 130 -16.27 3.09 18.89
C HIS A 130 -17.17 2.28 17.93
N SER A 131 -18.25 1.69 18.43
CA SER A 131 -19.17 0.90 17.61
C SER A 131 -19.89 1.76 16.58
N LEU A 132 -20.32 2.96 16.97
CA LEU A 132 -20.95 3.91 16.06
C LEU A 132 -19.97 4.40 14.99
N ALA A 133 -18.75 4.77 15.38
CA ALA A 133 -17.71 5.19 14.44
C ALA A 133 -17.41 4.09 13.41
N ASN A 134 -17.31 2.83 13.85
CA ASN A 134 -17.09 1.69 12.94
C ASN A 134 -18.27 1.45 11.99
N LYS A 135 -19.52 1.64 12.46
CA LYS A 135 -20.71 1.53 11.59
C LYS A 135 -20.72 2.62 10.51
N LEU A 136 -20.40 3.86 10.88
CA LEU A 136 -20.31 4.98 9.94
C LEU A 136 -19.17 4.79 8.91
N ASP A 137 -18.01 4.37 9.37
CA ASP A 137 -16.86 4.03 8.51
C ASP A 137 -17.21 2.91 7.50
N ASN A 138 -17.92 1.87 7.96
CA ASN A 138 -18.37 0.80 7.08
C ASN A 138 -19.41 1.30 6.06
N LEU A 139 -20.37 2.10 6.49
CA LEU A 139 -21.37 2.68 5.61
C LEU A 139 -20.70 3.50 4.50
N TYR A 140 -19.78 4.42 4.86
CA TYR A 140 -19.04 5.21 3.88
C TYR A 140 -18.32 4.34 2.84
N LYS A 141 -17.59 3.33 3.32
CA LYS A 141 -16.80 2.46 2.44
C LYS A 141 -17.63 1.55 1.54
N TYR A 142 -18.74 1.02 2.05
CA TYR A 142 -19.60 0.18 1.22
C TYR A 142 -20.38 0.99 0.18
N THR A 143 -20.84 2.19 0.53
CA THR A 143 -21.49 3.08 -0.45
C THR A 143 -20.49 3.55 -1.51
N ASP A 144 -19.24 3.87 -1.14
CA ASP A 144 -18.19 4.24 -2.09
C ASP A 144 -17.92 3.09 -3.09
N ILE A 145 -17.73 1.87 -2.61
CA ILE A 145 -17.49 0.70 -3.47
C ILE A 145 -18.65 0.45 -4.43
N PHE A 146 -19.88 0.50 -3.92
CA PHE A 146 -21.06 0.28 -4.73
C PHE A 146 -21.21 1.33 -5.84
N LEU A 147 -21.09 2.61 -5.49
CA LEU A 147 -21.16 3.71 -6.44
C LEU A 147 -19.99 3.67 -7.43
N TYR A 148 -18.81 3.31 -6.99
CA TYR A 148 -17.63 3.17 -7.82
C TYR A 148 -17.84 2.17 -8.96
N ILE A 149 -18.41 1.00 -8.67
CA ILE A 149 -18.72 -0.03 -9.69
C ILE A 149 -19.79 0.50 -10.66
N ILE A 150 -20.84 1.12 -10.16
CA ILE A 150 -21.91 1.69 -11.01
C ILE A 150 -21.32 2.75 -11.93
N ILE A 151 -20.57 3.69 -11.41
CA ILE A 151 -19.97 4.78 -12.19
C ILE A 151 -18.99 4.21 -13.22
N ALA A 152 -18.20 3.20 -12.87
CA ALA A 152 -17.31 2.53 -13.82
C ALA A 152 -18.09 1.92 -15.01
N ILE A 153 -19.17 1.20 -14.73
CA ILE A 153 -19.99 0.63 -15.79
C ILE A 153 -20.62 1.72 -16.66
N LEU A 154 -21.20 2.74 -16.05
CA LEU A 154 -21.86 3.83 -16.77
C LEU A 154 -20.87 4.61 -17.64
N SER A 155 -19.72 5.01 -17.09
CA SER A 155 -18.75 5.86 -17.80
C SER A 155 -18.02 5.14 -18.93
N PHE A 156 -17.56 3.90 -18.69
CA PHE A 156 -16.75 3.17 -19.67
C PHE A 156 -17.55 2.33 -20.68
N LYS A 157 -18.75 1.81 -20.29
CA LYS A 157 -19.50 0.89 -21.14
C LYS A 157 -20.78 1.48 -21.70
N VAL A 158 -21.51 2.28 -20.92
CA VAL A 158 -22.81 2.82 -21.36
C VAL A 158 -22.61 4.11 -22.15
N PHE A 159 -21.91 5.08 -21.57
CA PHE A 159 -21.71 6.39 -22.19
C PHE A 159 -20.45 6.47 -23.04
N ASN A 160 -19.52 5.51 -22.95
CA ASN A 160 -18.24 5.48 -23.68
C ASN A 160 -17.50 6.84 -23.60
N LEU A 161 -17.44 7.42 -22.40
CA LEU A 161 -16.82 8.72 -22.17
C LEU A 161 -15.31 8.67 -22.41
N PRO A 162 -14.66 9.80 -22.72
CA PRO A 162 -13.20 9.88 -22.77
C PRO A 162 -12.55 9.35 -21.50
N ILE A 163 -11.39 8.71 -21.64
CA ILE A 163 -10.71 7.96 -20.54
C ILE A 163 -10.48 8.84 -19.32
N TYR A 164 -9.98 10.06 -19.51
CA TYR A 164 -9.70 10.99 -18.40
C TYR A 164 -10.96 11.44 -17.66
N ILE A 165 -12.10 11.61 -18.37
CA ILE A 165 -13.40 11.90 -17.75
C ILE A 165 -13.88 10.70 -16.97
N SER A 166 -13.83 9.50 -17.56
CA SER A 166 -14.26 8.27 -16.91
C SER A 166 -13.51 8.03 -15.61
N ILE A 167 -12.17 8.22 -15.61
CA ILE A 167 -11.34 8.07 -14.41
C ILE A 167 -11.68 9.16 -13.38
N SER A 168 -11.89 10.39 -13.79
CA SER A 168 -12.31 11.48 -12.88
C SER A 168 -13.65 11.18 -12.23
N LEU A 169 -14.59 10.62 -12.98
CA LEU A 169 -15.89 10.20 -12.47
C LEU A 169 -15.79 9.06 -11.44
N LEU A 170 -14.78 8.17 -11.54
CA LEU A 170 -14.57 7.16 -10.51
C LEU A 170 -14.32 7.78 -9.13
N TYR A 171 -13.64 8.91 -9.07
CA TYR A 171 -13.47 9.64 -7.82
C TYR A 171 -14.74 10.32 -7.32
N LEU A 172 -15.73 10.55 -8.20
CA LEU A 172 -17.04 11.12 -7.83
C LEU A 172 -17.81 10.20 -6.85
N SER A 173 -17.59 8.88 -6.91
CA SER A 173 -18.19 7.93 -5.98
C SER A 173 -17.92 8.32 -4.52
N LYS A 174 -16.70 8.75 -4.23
CA LYS A 174 -16.30 9.21 -2.89
C LYS A 174 -17.01 10.48 -2.46
N ILE A 175 -17.22 11.41 -3.40
CA ILE A 175 -17.92 12.67 -3.10
C ILE A 175 -19.37 12.37 -2.69
N ILE A 176 -20.07 11.54 -3.46
CA ILE A 176 -21.46 11.15 -3.17
C ILE A 176 -21.53 10.38 -1.84
N SER A 177 -20.63 9.41 -1.64
CA SER A 177 -20.58 8.63 -0.39
C SER A 177 -20.28 9.50 0.83
N PHE A 178 -19.44 10.53 0.68
CA PHE A 178 -19.14 11.48 1.75
C PHE A 178 -20.33 12.36 2.11
N ILE A 179 -21.11 12.80 1.14
CA ILE A 179 -22.34 13.58 1.41
C ILE A 179 -23.31 12.75 2.25
N LEU A 180 -23.53 11.49 1.89
CA LEU A 180 -24.37 10.56 2.66
C LEU A 180 -23.82 10.33 4.08
N PHE A 181 -22.52 10.11 4.18
CA PHE A 181 -21.83 9.96 5.46
C PHE A 181 -21.98 11.19 6.34
N LEU A 182 -21.80 12.40 5.80
CA LEU A 182 -21.95 13.67 6.53
C LEU A 182 -23.36 13.82 7.08
N PHE A 183 -24.37 13.61 6.26
CA PHE A 183 -25.76 13.74 6.67
C PHE A 183 -26.09 12.86 7.88
N ILE A 184 -25.73 11.58 7.81
CA ILE A 184 -25.96 10.65 8.93
C ILE A 184 -25.10 10.99 10.14
N SER A 185 -23.85 11.41 9.95
CA SER A 185 -22.93 11.75 11.03
C SER A 185 -23.40 12.96 11.81
N ILE A 186 -23.89 14.02 11.15
CA ILE A 186 -24.42 15.23 11.81
C ILE A 186 -25.60 14.87 12.71
N ILE A 187 -26.53 14.04 12.24
CA ILE A 187 -27.69 13.62 13.04
C ILE A 187 -27.25 12.85 14.29
N LYS A 188 -26.23 11.97 14.13
CA LYS A 188 -25.75 11.15 15.26
C LYS A 188 -24.91 11.96 16.26
N ILE A 189 -24.07 12.88 15.77
CA ILE A 189 -23.23 13.75 16.63
C ILE A 189 -24.11 14.69 17.45
N LYS A 190 -25.15 15.30 16.89
CA LYS A 190 -26.09 16.14 17.66
C LYS A 190 -26.66 15.37 18.87
N LYS A 191 -27.02 14.10 18.71
CA LYS A 191 -27.51 13.25 19.80
C LYS A 191 -26.46 12.97 20.89
N ILE A 192 -25.17 12.96 20.53
CA ILE A 192 -24.07 12.73 21.46
C ILE A 192 -23.74 14.01 22.25
N THR A 193 -23.64 15.15 21.55
CA THR A 193 -23.22 16.43 22.17
C THR A 193 -24.24 17.01 23.16
N ILE A 194 -25.54 16.72 22.99
CA ILE A 194 -26.60 17.14 23.91
C ILE A 194 -26.46 16.50 25.31
N LYS A 195 -25.81 15.33 25.40
CA LYS A 195 -25.66 14.55 26.65
C LYS A 195 -24.44 14.93 27.49
N ILE A 196 -23.67 15.94 27.11
CA ILE A 196 -22.36 16.21 27.71
C ILE A 196 -22.33 17.62 28.32
N ASP A 197 -22.06 17.70 29.61
CA ASP A 197 -21.96 18.96 30.36
C ASP A 197 -20.89 19.92 29.88
N LYS A 198 -21.23 21.23 29.85
CA LYS A 198 -20.43 22.29 29.22
C LYS A 198 -19.36 22.94 30.14
N ASN A 199 -19.08 22.41 31.31
CA ASN A 199 -18.32 23.13 32.33
C ASN A 199 -16.84 22.73 32.42
N SER A 200 -15.98 23.33 31.60
CA SER A 200 -14.56 23.54 31.96
C SER A 200 -13.85 24.53 31.03
N ASN A 201 -13.41 25.65 31.57
CA ASN A 201 -12.54 26.65 30.91
C ASN A 201 -11.09 26.14 30.87
N THR A 202 -10.78 25.16 30.01
CA THR A 202 -9.39 24.70 29.82
C THR A 202 -8.67 25.60 28.83
N LYS A 203 -7.57 26.24 29.28
CA LYS A 203 -6.66 26.96 28.40
C LYS A 203 -5.80 25.92 27.63
N ILE A 204 -5.78 26.00 26.30
CA ILE A 204 -4.95 25.14 25.44
C ILE A 204 -3.84 26.01 24.85
N ASP A 205 -2.61 25.54 24.98
CA ASP A 205 -1.46 26.07 24.25
C ASP A 205 -1.45 25.43 22.85
N TYR A 206 -2.05 26.11 21.89
CA TYR A 206 -2.18 25.62 20.50
C TYR A 206 -0.83 25.35 19.85
N LYS A 207 0.21 26.15 20.12
CA LYS A 207 1.55 25.99 19.54
C LYS A 207 2.21 24.71 20.04
N LYS A 208 2.11 24.45 21.35
CA LYS A 208 2.67 23.24 21.98
C LYS A 208 1.96 21.97 21.50
N GLU A 209 0.65 21.99 21.44
CA GLU A 209 -0.15 20.83 21.01
C GLU A 209 -0.01 20.56 19.51
N SER A 210 0.02 21.59 18.65
CA SER A 210 0.25 21.40 17.20
C SER A 210 1.65 20.85 16.92
N ASN A 211 2.68 21.36 17.57
CA ASN A 211 4.04 20.84 17.44
C ASN A 211 4.15 19.40 17.94
N TYR A 212 3.45 19.04 19.01
CA TYR A 212 3.40 17.68 19.52
C TYR A 212 2.77 16.73 18.51
N ILE A 213 1.61 17.10 17.95
CA ILE A 213 0.88 16.29 16.94
C ILE A 213 1.73 16.09 15.69
N LEU A 214 2.31 17.17 15.16
CA LEU A 214 3.15 17.09 13.96
C LEU A 214 4.42 16.25 14.22
N LYS A 215 5.11 16.50 15.33
CA LYS A 215 6.38 15.80 15.63
C LYS A 215 6.20 14.30 15.91
N THR A 216 5.11 13.90 16.56
CA THR A 216 4.86 12.49 16.90
C THR A 216 4.29 11.70 15.72
N ASN A 217 3.44 12.32 14.91
CA ASN A 217 2.72 11.63 13.86
C ASN A 217 3.42 11.68 12.49
N LEU A 218 4.20 12.73 12.21
CA LEU A 218 4.85 12.90 10.90
C LEU A 218 5.85 11.79 10.60
N SER A 219 6.65 11.37 11.58
CA SER A 219 7.62 10.28 11.38
C SER A 219 6.95 8.94 11.08
N SER A 220 5.87 8.63 11.79
CA SER A 220 5.11 7.39 11.57
C SER A 220 4.39 7.41 10.22
N SER A 221 3.89 8.56 9.78
CA SER A 221 3.25 8.71 8.48
C SER A 221 4.26 8.54 7.34
N ILE A 222 5.43 9.16 7.43
CA ILE A 222 6.49 9.00 6.43
C ILE A 222 6.92 7.54 6.29
N ILE A 223 7.17 6.84 7.41
CA ILE A 223 7.51 5.41 7.38
C ILE A 223 6.47 4.58 6.63
N SER A 224 5.19 4.88 6.83
CA SER A 224 4.11 4.12 6.20
C SER A 224 3.93 4.43 4.70
N THR A 225 4.36 5.62 4.24
CA THR A 225 4.26 6.03 2.83
C THR A 225 5.44 5.59 1.97
N VAL A 226 6.58 5.27 2.57
CA VAL A 226 7.83 5.02 1.83
C VAL A 226 7.70 3.90 0.80
N GLU A 227 7.01 2.82 1.14
CA GLU A 227 6.74 1.73 0.20
C GLU A 227 6.01 2.25 -1.05
N LEU A 228 4.94 3.03 -0.85
CA LEU A 228 4.18 3.61 -1.96
C LEU A 228 5.02 4.59 -2.78
N THR A 229 5.92 5.32 -2.13
CA THR A 229 6.86 6.23 -2.80
C THR A 229 7.84 5.46 -3.70
N TYR A 230 8.39 4.33 -3.23
CA TYR A 230 9.24 3.49 -4.08
C TYR A 230 8.50 3.01 -5.32
N TYR A 231 7.26 2.54 -5.18
CA TYR A 231 6.47 2.07 -6.32
C TYR A 231 6.05 3.20 -7.25
N TYR A 232 5.70 4.34 -6.71
CA TYR A 232 5.37 5.53 -7.49
C TYR A 232 6.57 5.99 -8.36
N LEU A 233 7.75 6.05 -7.75
CA LEU A 233 8.98 6.35 -8.46
C LEU A 233 9.29 5.30 -9.54
N SER A 234 9.12 4.00 -9.24
CA SER A 234 9.27 2.94 -10.23
C SER A 234 8.35 3.14 -11.43
N PHE A 235 7.08 3.45 -11.17
CA PHE A 235 6.09 3.63 -12.22
C PHE A 235 6.43 4.78 -13.19
N ILE A 236 6.83 5.92 -12.64
CA ILE A 236 7.17 7.09 -13.46
C ILE A 236 8.51 6.88 -14.18
N LEU A 237 9.56 6.51 -13.42
CA LEU A 237 10.90 6.45 -13.97
C LEU A 237 11.05 5.36 -15.02
N MET A 238 10.44 4.20 -14.80
CA MET A 238 10.45 3.13 -15.81
C MET A 238 9.69 3.53 -17.07
N TYR A 239 8.55 4.22 -16.94
CA TYR A 239 7.84 4.74 -18.11
C TYR A 239 8.74 5.67 -18.93
N VAL A 240 9.38 6.64 -18.27
CA VAL A 240 10.27 7.62 -18.90
C VAL A 240 11.48 6.95 -19.57
N ILE A 241 12.10 5.98 -18.88
CA ILE A 241 13.27 5.25 -19.42
C ILE A 241 12.87 4.41 -20.63
N LEU A 242 11.78 3.65 -20.55
CA LEU A 242 11.31 2.80 -21.64
C LEU A 242 10.90 3.62 -22.87
N LEU A 243 10.21 4.76 -22.65
CA LEU A 243 9.77 5.63 -23.73
C LEU A 243 10.95 6.37 -24.41
N ASN A 244 11.78 7.05 -23.62
CA ASN A 244 12.77 8.02 -24.15
C ASN A 244 14.13 7.35 -24.49
N ARG A 245 14.51 6.29 -23.78
CA ARG A 245 15.81 5.63 -23.98
C ARG A 245 15.74 4.40 -24.88
N TYR A 246 14.64 3.64 -24.78
CA TYR A 246 14.47 2.39 -25.53
C TYR A 246 13.40 2.49 -26.63
N ASN A 247 12.72 3.64 -26.76
CA ASN A 247 11.72 3.91 -27.79
C ASN A 247 10.58 2.87 -27.86
N TYR A 248 10.14 2.38 -26.69
CA TYR A 248 9.00 1.46 -26.63
C TYR A 248 7.69 2.21 -26.87
N ASP A 249 6.71 1.52 -27.46
CA ASP A 249 5.37 2.08 -27.63
C ASP A 249 4.69 2.32 -26.27
N SER A 250 4.03 3.48 -26.11
CA SER A 250 3.40 3.91 -24.86
C SER A 250 2.37 2.89 -24.34
N LYS A 251 1.52 2.34 -25.21
CA LYS A 251 0.52 1.32 -24.84
C LYS A 251 1.15 0.03 -24.33
N LEU A 252 2.26 -0.38 -24.96
CA LEU A 252 2.99 -1.56 -24.53
C LEU A 252 3.65 -1.33 -23.16
N ILE A 253 4.23 -0.14 -22.94
CA ILE A 253 4.79 0.25 -21.65
C ILE A 253 3.70 0.24 -20.57
N GLU A 254 2.56 0.90 -20.82
CA GLU A 254 1.45 0.96 -19.87
C GLU A 254 0.99 -0.44 -19.45
N ASN A 255 0.76 -1.33 -20.42
CA ASN A 255 0.34 -2.70 -20.15
C ASN A 255 1.39 -3.47 -19.33
N ASN A 256 2.66 -3.40 -19.71
CA ASN A 256 3.73 -4.10 -19.00
C ASN A 256 3.88 -3.60 -17.56
N LEU A 257 3.87 -2.30 -17.35
CA LEU A 257 3.96 -1.73 -16.00
C LEU A 257 2.74 -2.09 -15.14
N LEU A 258 1.53 -2.10 -15.72
CA LEU A 258 0.32 -2.52 -15.04
C LEU A 258 0.43 -3.97 -14.56
N PHE A 259 0.74 -4.89 -15.45
CA PHE A 259 0.85 -6.31 -15.09
C PHE A 259 1.99 -6.54 -14.09
N THR A 260 3.14 -5.95 -14.34
CA THR A 260 4.33 -6.20 -13.53
C THR A 260 4.21 -5.62 -12.11
N TYR A 261 3.80 -4.37 -11.98
CA TYR A 261 3.77 -3.72 -10.66
C TYR A 261 2.41 -3.81 -9.98
N PHE A 262 1.37 -3.36 -10.64
CA PHE A 262 0.10 -3.18 -9.95
C PHE A 262 -0.55 -4.50 -9.55
N TYR A 263 -0.69 -5.41 -10.49
CA TYR A 263 -1.33 -6.68 -10.19
C TYR A 263 -0.47 -7.53 -9.26
N SER A 264 0.86 -7.48 -9.40
CA SER A 264 1.78 -8.10 -8.46
C SER A 264 1.70 -7.52 -7.06
N LEU A 265 1.57 -6.19 -6.93
CA LEU A 265 1.37 -5.51 -5.65
C LEU A 265 0.05 -5.87 -4.98
N CYS A 266 -1.00 -6.09 -5.75
CA CYS A 266 -2.28 -6.58 -5.21
C CYS A 266 -2.10 -7.95 -4.53
N ILE A 267 -1.36 -8.87 -5.17
CA ILE A 267 -1.05 -10.19 -4.62
C ILE A 267 -0.14 -10.07 -3.38
N MET A 268 0.91 -9.25 -3.45
CA MET A 268 1.77 -8.97 -2.29
C MET A 268 1.00 -8.43 -1.08
N ASN A 269 0.03 -7.56 -1.31
CA ASN A 269 -0.82 -7.05 -0.23
C ASN A 269 -1.65 -8.14 0.44
N ILE A 270 -2.08 -9.16 -0.31
CA ILE A 270 -2.73 -10.35 0.24
C ILE A 270 -1.74 -11.13 1.11
N VAL A 271 -0.55 -11.44 0.58
CA VAL A 271 0.53 -12.11 1.33
C VAL A 271 0.82 -11.39 2.65
N ASN A 272 1.09 -10.09 2.59
CA ASN A 272 1.38 -9.27 3.76
C ASN A 272 0.24 -9.24 4.78
N SER A 273 -1.02 -9.31 4.33
CA SER A 273 -2.17 -9.35 5.23
C SER A 273 -2.30 -10.69 5.96
N LEU A 274 -2.03 -11.79 5.27
CA LEU A 274 -2.00 -13.14 5.85
C LEU A 274 -0.89 -13.28 6.88
N VAL A 275 0.31 -12.79 6.56
CA VAL A 275 1.46 -12.79 7.47
C VAL A 275 1.14 -12.01 8.75
N ARG A 276 0.66 -10.78 8.64
CA ARG A 276 0.35 -9.95 9.81
C ARG A 276 -0.70 -10.54 10.73
N LYS A 277 -1.62 -11.34 10.19
CA LYS A 277 -2.64 -12.04 10.97
C LYS A 277 -2.04 -13.16 11.80
N ASN A 278 -1.07 -13.89 11.25
CA ASN A 278 -0.52 -15.09 11.83
C ASN A 278 0.76 -14.85 12.65
N CYS A 279 1.42 -13.69 12.46
CA CYS A 279 2.65 -13.35 13.14
C CYS A 279 2.36 -12.86 14.58
N PRO A 280 2.79 -13.56 15.61
CA PRO A 280 2.65 -13.11 16.99
C PRO A 280 3.47 -11.84 17.21
N LYS A 281 2.83 -10.83 17.82
CA LYS A 281 3.51 -9.58 18.18
C LYS A 281 4.44 -9.84 19.36
N GLY A 282 5.74 -9.78 19.12
CA GLY A 282 6.76 -9.84 20.16
C GLY A 282 7.29 -8.46 20.56
N SER A 283 7.83 -8.34 21.74
CA SER A 283 8.53 -7.13 22.20
C SER A 283 9.96 -7.01 21.65
N CYS A 284 10.54 -8.09 21.14
CA CYS A 284 11.93 -8.16 20.67
C CYS A 284 12.03 -8.09 19.15
N PHE A 285 12.88 -7.20 18.64
CA PHE A 285 13.14 -7.00 17.22
C PHE A 285 13.51 -8.29 16.49
N LYS A 286 14.49 -9.04 17.00
CA LYS A 286 14.96 -10.29 16.39
C LYS A 286 13.85 -11.34 16.29
N ARG A 287 13.04 -11.48 17.35
CA ARG A 287 11.89 -12.41 17.34
C ARG A 287 10.85 -12.01 16.32
N ASN A 288 10.60 -10.72 16.14
CA ASN A 288 9.63 -10.24 15.17
C ASN A 288 10.12 -10.47 13.74
N ILE A 289 11.41 -10.23 13.45
CA ILE A 289 11.96 -10.54 12.11
C ILE A 289 11.93 -12.05 11.87
N PHE A 290 12.30 -12.87 12.85
CA PHE A 290 12.22 -14.33 12.71
C PHE A 290 10.80 -14.77 12.38
N ASN A 291 9.80 -14.30 13.13
CA ASN A 291 8.40 -14.63 12.89
C ASN A 291 7.92 -14.13 11.52
N LEU A 292 8.38 -12.96 11.10
CA LEU A 292 8.06 -12.45 9.76
C LEU A 292 8.63 -13.37 8.68
N LEU A 293 9.91 -13.69 8.70
CA LEU A 293 10.55 -14.59 7.75
C LEU A 293 9.88 -15.97 7.71
N TYR A 294 9.56 -16.51 8.87
CA TYR A 294 8.91 -17.81 9.01
C TYR A 294 7.58 -17.90 8.24
N TYR A 295 6.80 -16.82 8.22
CA TYR A 295 5.52 -16.79 7.51
C TYR A 295 5.58 -16.16 6.10
N THR A 296 6.48 -15.18 5.88
CA THR A 296 6.57 -14.50 4.58
C THR A 296 7.20 -15.35 3.51
N LEU A 297 8.28 -16.08 3.85
CA LEU A 297 9.02 -16.88 2.86
C LEU A 297 8.15 -17.94 2.18
N PRO A 298 7.48 -18.86 2.90
CA PRO A 298 6.68 -19.89 2.23
C PRO A 298 5.51 -19.32 1.45
N LEU A 299 4.88 -18.22 1.93
CA LEU A 299 3.82 -17.57 1.20
C LEU A 299 4.30 -16.81 -0.02
N ALA A 300 5.46 -16.14 0.05
CA ALA A 300 6.05 -15.47 -1.10
C ALA A 300 6.44 -16.48 -2.18
N ILE A 301 7.05 -17.61 -1.81
CA ILE A 301 7.37 -18.72 -2.73
C ILE A 301 6.09 -19.25 -3.39
N LEU A 302 5.06 -19.54 -2.60
CA LEU A 302 3.78 -20.02 -3.13
C LEU A 302 3.22 -19.05 -4.17
N PHE A 303 3.00 -17.80 -3.77
CA PHE A 303 2.36 -16.82 -4.64
C PHE A 303 3.21 -16.46 -5.87
N SER A 304 4.55 -16.51 -5.78
CA SER A 304 5.40 -16.34 -6.94
C SER A 304 5.20 -17.45 -7.96
N LEU A 305 5.14 -18.70 -7.52
CA LEU A 305 4.99 -19.85 -8.41
C LEU A 305 3.58 -19.98 -8.99
N ILE A 306 2.52 -19.67 -8.23
CA ILE A 306 1.14 -19.73 -8.74
C ILE A 306 0.72 -18.47 -9.50
N SER A 307 1.51 -17.39 -9.46
CA SER A 307 1.15 -16.12 -10.11
C SER A 307 0.86 -16.23 -11.61
N PRO A 308 1.60 -16.98 -12.45
CA PRO A 308 1.26 -17.16 -13.86
C PRO A 308 -0.13 -17.75 -14.05
N SER A 309 -0.46 -18.82 -13.31
CA SER A 309 -1.79 -19.44 -13.34
C SER A 309 -2.88 -18.53 -12.82
N LEU A 310 -2.61 -17.73 -11.78
CA LEU A 310 -3.54 -16.72 -11.25
C LEU A 310 -3.80 -15.61 -12.28
N PHE A 311 -2.77 -15.07 -12.92
CA PHE A 311 -2.92 -14.04 -13.93
C PHE A 311 -3.67 -14.57 -15.16
N TYR A 312 -3.40 -15.79 -15.57
CA TYR A 312 -4.15 -16.41 -16.66
C TYR A 312 -5.64 -16.56 -16.33
N LEU A 313 -5.97 -17.05 -15.13
CA LEU A 313 -7.37 -17.19 -14.72
C LEU A 313 -8.11 -15.86 -14.60
N ILE A 314 -7.45 -14.84 -14.04
CA ILE A 314 -8.09 -13.55 -13.72
C ILE A 314 -8.09 -12.64 -14.96
N PHE A 315 -6.98 -12.54 -15.67
CA PHE A 315 -6.78 -11.56 -16.73
C PHE A 315 -6.75 -12.15 -18.13
N ASN A 316 -6.85 -13.48 -18.23
CA ASN A 316 -6.72 -14.23 -19.49
C ASN A 316 -5.44 -13.84 -20.26
N ASN A 317 -4.36 -13.56 -19.53
CA ASN A 317 -3.10 -13.09 -20.06
C ASN A 317 -2.02 -14.17 -19.88
N ASN A 318 -1.50 -14.64 -21.01
CA ASN A 318 -0.45 -15.67 -21.06
C ASN A 318 0.96 -15.08 -21.05
N ASN A 319 1.09 -13.73 -21.03
CA ASN A 319 2.39 -13.07 -20.91
C ASN A 319 3.01 -13.32 -19.53
N THR A 320 3.57 -14.50 -19.39
CA THR A 320 4.22 -14.96 -18.19
C THR A 320 5.68 -14.53 -18.23
N SER A 321 5.95 -13.30 -17.90
CA SER A 321 7.30 -12.93 -17.54
C SER A 321 7.62 -13.48 -16.16
N TYR A 322 8.78 -14.11 -15.98
CA TYR A 322 9.29 -14.56 -14.68
C TYR A 322 9.49 -13.38 -13.69
N ILE A 323 9.24 -12.15 -14.12
CA ILE A 323 9.26 -10.91 -13.35
C ILE A 323 8.33 -11.00 -12.14
N TYR A 324 7.13 -11.57 -12.30
CA TYR A 324 6.20 -11.77 -11.18
C TYR A 324 6.82 -12.59 -10.06
N LEU A 325 7.60 -13.60 -10.44
CA LEU A 325 8.31 -14.47 -9.52
C LEU A 325 9.28 -13.66 -8.63
N ILE A 326 10.09 -12.82 -9.27
CA ILE A 326 11.06 -11.98 -8.57
C ILE A 326 10.37 -10.92 -7.72
N ILE A 327 9.39 -10.22 -8.25
CA ILE A 327 8.68 -9.16 -7.54
C ILE A 327 7.99 -9.73 -6.30
N ILE A 328 7.21 -10.79 -6.44
CA ILE A 328 6.44 -11.34 -5.33
C ILE A 328 7.37 -12.02 -4.32
N MET A 329 8.37 -12.75 -4.76
CA MET A 329 9.29 -13.46 -3.88
C MET A 329 10.19 -12.50 -3.10
N PHE A 330 10.91 -11.61 -3.77
CA PHE A 330 11.88 -10.74 -3.12
C PHE A 330 11.22 -9.55 -2.41
N LEU A 331 10.35 -8.80 -3.07
CA LEU A 331 9.69 -7.68 -2.44
C LEU A 331 8.69 -8.13 -1.36
N GLY A 332 8.03 -9.29 -1.54
CA GLY A 332 7.15 -9.87 -0.54
C GLY A 332 7.85 -10.20 0.79
N VAL A 333 9.16 -10.45 0.76
CA VAL A 333 9.99 -10.69 1.95
C VAL A 333 10.64 -9.41 2.46
N VAL A 334 11.24 -8.61 1.56
CA VAL A 334 12.01 -7.42 1.95
C VAL A 334 11.13 -6.33 2.54
N VAL A 335 9.95 -6.06 1.96
CA VAL A 335 9.04 -4.99 2.41
C VAL A 335 8.55 -5.17 3.85
N PRO A 336 8.09 -6.34 4.31
CA PRO A 336 7.73 -6.54 5.71
C PRO A 336 8.88 -6.30 6.68
N ILE A 337 10.09 -6.77 6.35
CA ILE A 337 11.30 -6.58 7.17
C ILE A 337 11.66 -5.09 7.21
N TYR A 338 11.63 -4.42 6.08
CA TYR A 338 11.86 -2.99 5.94
C TYR A 338 10.94 -2.19 6.88
N LYS A 339 9.62 -2.44 6.80
CA LYS A 339 8.64 -1.78 7.68
C LYS A 339 8.85 -2.10 9.15
N GLU A 340 9.21 -3.33 9.47
CA GLU A 340 9.46 -3.72 10.87
C GLU A 340 10.69 -3.02 11.44
N SER A 341 11.77 -2.84 10.63
CA SER A 341 13.00 -2.20 11.09
C SER A 341 12.77 -0.77 11.60
N TYR A 342 11.85 -0.03 11.00
CA TYR A 342 11.54 1.35 11.41
C TYR A 342 10.80 1.48 12.74
N LYS A 343 10.03 0.47 13.14
CA LYS A 343 9.25 0.54 14.39
C LYS A 343 10.12 0.65 15.65
N TYR A 344 11.37 0.22 15.57
CA TYR A 344 12.31 0.23 16.70
C TYR A 344 13.20 1.47 16.73
N ILE A 345 13.10 2.35 15.73
CA ILE A 345 13.88 3.57 15.66
C ILE A 345 13.08 4.70 16.30
N LYS A 346 13.58 5.24 17.43
CA LYS A 346 12.99 6.39 18.11
C LYS A 346 13.55 7.74 17.62
N ASN A 347 14.62 7.70 16.81
CA ASN A 347 15.28 8.90 16.31
C ASN A 347 14.75 9.26 14.91
N ASN A 348 13.95 10.33 14.83
CA ASN A 348 13.35 10.78 13.57
C ASN A 348 14.40 11.17 12.51
N LYS A 349 15.53 11.78 12.90
CA LYS A 349 16.60 12.13 11.96
C LYS A 349 17.16 10.90 11.25
N LEU A 350 17.39 9.83 12.00
CA LEU A 350 17.90 8.57 11.42
C LEU A 350 16.89 7.94 10.45
N ILE A 351 15.60 8.01 10.77
CA ILE A 351 14.54 7.53 9.88
C ILE A 351 14.65 8.25 8.53
N TYR A 352 14.72 9.58 8.53
CA TYR A 352 14.83 10.36 7.29
C TYR A 352 16.12 10.06 6.52
N ILE A 353 17.24 9.94 7.21
CA ILE A 353 18.53 9.63 6.60
C ILE A 353 18.51 8.25 5.94
N SER A 354 18.05 7.22 6.64
CA SER A 354 18.01 5.86 6.08
C SER A 354 17.06 5.74 4.89
N LEU A 355 15.93 6.46 4.92
CA LEU A 355 14.99 6.55 3.80
C LEU A 355 15.61 7.28 2.59
N ALA A 356 16.21 8.46 2.83
CA ALA A 356 16.85 9.25 1.78
C ALA A 356 17.96 8.45 1.10
N ILE A 357 18.85 7.82 1.86
CA ILE A 357 19.94 7.01 1.31
C ILE A 357 19.38 5.87 0.46
N GLY A 358 18.36 5.14 0.93
CA GLY A 358 17.77 4.05 0.16
C GLY A 358 17.16 4.52 -1.18
N ILE A 359 16.47 5.67 -1.18
CA ILE A 359 15.90 6.24 -2.41
C ILE A 359 17.03 6.74 -3.34
N ILE A 360 18.02 7.45 -2.82
CA ILE A 360 19.17 7.94 -3.62
C ILE A 360 19.89 6.76 -4.27
N VAL A 361 20.17 5.71 -3.54
CA VAL A 361 20.82 4.50 -4.08
C VAL A 361 19.97 3.89 -5.21
N LYS A 362 18.67 3.77 -5.02
CA LYS A 362 17.77 3.32 -6.09
C LYS A 362 17.91 4.19 -7.33
N LEU A 363 17.82 5.51 -7.19
CA LEU A 363 17.86 6.45 -8.32
C LEU A 363 19.20 6.39 -9.08
N VAL A 364 20.31 6.35 -8.35
CA VAL A 364 21.66 6.28 -8.93
C VAL A 364 21.89 4.97 -9.68
N LEU A 365 21.43 3.85 -9.13
CA LEU A 365 21.63 2.54 -9.72
C LEU A 365 20.61 2.19 -10.81
N LEU A 366 19.48 2.90 -10.92
CA LEU A 366 18.39 2.52 -11.81
C LEU A 366 18.84 2.40 -13.28
N VAL A 367 19.40 3.46 -13.83
CA VAL A 367 19.80 3.46 -15.25
C VAL A 367 20.91 2.43 -15.52
N PRO A 368 22.02 2.36 -14.75
CA PRO A 368 23.04 1.33 -14.94
C PRO A 368 22.52 -0.10 -14.89
N PHE A 369 21.59 -0.40 -13.98
CA PHE A 369 21.03 -1.75 -13.85
C PHE A 369 20.06 -2.08 -15.00
N VAL A 370 19.24 -1.13 -15.43
CA VAL A 370 18.36 -1.31 -16.59
C VAL A 370 19.21 -1.56 -17.87
N ASP A 371 20.30 -0.81 -18.07
CA ASP A 371 21.21 -1.02 -19.19
C ASP A 371 21.93 -2.38 -19.13
N ALA A 372 22.37 -2.79 -17.93
CA ALA A 372 23.01 -4.11 -17.77
C ALA A 372 22.03 -5.24 -18.08
N VAL A 373 20.80 -5.15 -17.60
CA VAL A 373 19.73 -6.13 -17.87
C VAL A 373 19.39 -6.17 -19.35
N TYR A 374 19.33 -5.02 -20.03
CA TYR A 374 19.12 -4.93 -21.48
C TYR A 374 20.20 -5.67 -22.26
N ARG A 375 21.48 -5.44 -21.92
CA ARG A 375 22.63 -6.12 -22.57
C ARG A 375 22.61 -7.63 -22.35
N MET A 376 22.03 -8.09 -21.25
CA MET A 376 21.87 -9.53 -20.95
C MET A 376 20.66 -10.16 -21.67
N GLY A 377 19.86 -9.37 -22.41
CA GLY A 377 18.65 -9.85 -23.09
C GLY A 377 17.47 -10.17 -22.18
N PHE A 378 17.50 -9.67 -20.93
CA PHE A 378 16.39 -9.81 -20.01
C PHE A 378 15.41 -8.62 -20.11
N ASP A 379 14.21 -8.80 -19.54
CA ASP A 379 13.23 -7.72 -19.48
C ASP A 379 13.74 -6.56 -18.61
N LEU A 380 13.64 -5.32 -19.11
CA LEU A 380 14.19 -4.12 -18.51
C LEU A 380 13.66 -3.84 -17.10
N ILE A 381 12.46 -4.32 -16.80
CA ILE A 381 11.82 -4.13 -15.49
C ILE A 381 12.61 -4.84 -14.37
N TYR A 382 13.37 -5.89 -14.66
CA TYR A 382 14.26 -6.51 -13.67
C TYR A 382 15.27 -5.50 -13.08
N GLY A 383 15.76 -4.55 -13.88
CA GLY A 383 16.68 -3.52 -13.42
C GLY A 383 16.07 -2.66 -12.31
N ASP A 384 14.82 -2.23 -12.45
CA ASP A 384 14.13 -1.46 -11.41
C ASP A 384 13.83 -2.30 -10.16
N VAL A 385 13.39 -3.54 -10.33
CA VAL A 385 13.11 -4.44 -9.19
C VAL A 385 14.36 -4.65 -8.35
N PHE A 386 15.50 -4.95 -8.98
CA PHE A 386 16.77 -5.14 -8.27
C PHE A 386 17.22 -3.87 -7.55
N THR A 387 17.13 -2.70 -8.19
CA THR A 387 17.50 -1.44 -7.54
C THR A 387 16.58 -1.08 -6.38
N THR A 388 15.31 -1.42 -6.47
CA THR A 388 14.34 -1.28 -5.36
C THR A 388 14.73 -2.16 -4.18
N ILE A 389 15.07 -3.43 -4.43
CA ILE A 389 15.50 -4.38 -3.40
C ILE A 389 16.81 -3.88 -2.75
N ILE A 390 17.78 -3.44 -3.54
CA ILE A 390 19.06 -2.90 -3.03
C ILE A 390 18.82 -1.67 -2.17
N GLY A 391 18.04 -0.70 -2.63
CA GLY A 391 17.72 0.52 -1.87
C GLY A 391 17.05 0.22 -0.53
N MET A 392 16.05 -0.67 -0.51
CA MET A 392 15.39 -1.09 0.72
C MET A 392 16.34 -1.87 1.65
N THR A 393 17.19 -2.73 1.10
CA THR A 393 18.14 -3.52 1.88
C THR A 393 19.17 -2.63 2.56
N ILE A 394 19.70 -1.62 1.88
CA ILE A 394 20.61 -0.64 2.49
C ILE A 394 19.93 0.11 3.64
N SER A 395 18.68 0.53 3.46
CA SER A 395 17.92 1.14 4.55
C SER A 395 17.75 0.19 5.74
N ILE A 396 17.48 -1.10 5.50
CA ILE A 396 17.38 -2.12 6.54
C ILE A 396 18.71 -2.27 7.29
N ILE A 397 19.84 -2.29 6.58
CA ILE A 397 21.18 -2.41 7.16
C ILE A 397 21.48 -1.21 8.07
N ILE A 398 21.21 0.01 7.61
CA ILE A 398 21.39 1.24 8.41
C ILE A 398 20.54 1.17 9.69
N ASN A 399 19.29 0.78 9.56
CA ASN A 399 18.37 0.65 10.69
C ASN A 399 18.82 -0.43 11.66
N TYR A 400 19.24 -1.58 11.15
CA TYR A 400 19.74 -2.70 11.97
C TYR A 400 21.01 -2.34 12.76
N THR A 401 22.00 -1.68 12.12
CA THR A 401 23.23 -1.25 12.81
C THR A 401 22.91 -0.30 13.96
N TYR A 402 22.00 0.64 13.78
CA TYR A 402 21.56 1.52 14.86
C TYR A 402 20.86 0.76 15.99
N ILE A 403 19.92 -0.14 15.66
CA ILE A 403 19.18 -0.93 16.64
C ILE A 403 20.15 -1.82 17.43
N LYS A 404 21.11 -2.47 16.75
CA LYS A 404 22.13 -3.30 17.37
C LYS A 404 22.96 -2.51 18.39
N ASN A 405 23.45 -1.34 18.01
CA ASN A 405 24.29 -0.49 18.87
C ASN A 405 23.51 0.07 20.06
N LYS A 406 22.26 0.52 19.84
CA LYS A 406 21.45 1.13 20.88
C LYS A 406 20.93 0.16 21.92
N TYR A 407 20.50 -1.03 21.49
CA TYR A 407 19.89 -2.02 22.38
C TYR A 407 20.84 -3.14 22.80
N LYS A 408 22.16 -3.00 22.49
CA LYS A 408 23.20 -4.01 22.81
C LYS A 408 22.72 -5.44 22.51
N LEU A 409 22.14 -5.63 21.33
CA LEU A 409 21.55 -6.92 20.95
C LEU A 409 22.66 -7.97 20.86
N ALA A 410 22.73 -8.86 21.84
CA ALA A 410 23.59 -10.04 21.78
C ALA A 410 23.25 -10.89 20.55
N ASN A 411 24.26 -11.40 19.85
CA ASN A 411 24.08 -12.15 18.60
C ASN A 411 23.66 -13.62 18.83
N GLU A 412 23.46 -14.02 20.09
CA GLU A 412 23.33 -15.43 20.49
C GLU A 412 22.06 -16.08 19.90
N GLY A 413 22.26 -17.17 19.17
CA GLY A 413 21.23 -18.16 18.81
C GLY A 413 20.20 -17.82 17.73
N TYR A 414 20.14 -16.57 17.23
CA TYR A 414 19.16 -16.21 16.20
C TYR A 414 19.66 -16.43 14.77
N ILE A 415 20.98 -16.36 14.54
CA ILE A 415 21.56 -16.57 13.21
C ILE A 415 21.24 -17.99 12.73
N ASP A 416 21.49 -18.99 13.57
CA ASP A 416 21.20 -20.39 13.25
C ASP A 416 19.72 -20.64 12.98
N LYS A 417 18.85 -19.95 13.75
CA LYS A 417 17.40 -20.01 13.51
C LYS A 417 17.00 -19.40 12.15
N TYR A 418 17.62 -18.28 11.76
CA TYR A 418 17.37 -17.67 10.43
C TYR A 418 17.88 -18.59 9.31
N ILE A 419 19.09 -19.11 9.42
CA ILE A 419 19.68 -20.05 8.46
C ILE A 419 18.78 -21.28 8.31
N LYS A 420 18.32 -21.85 9.42
CA LYS A 420 17.39 -23.00 9.41
C LYS A 420 16.09 -22.69 8.68
N VAL A 421 15.48 -21.51 8.90
CA VAL A 421 14.25 -21.11 8.19
C VAL A 421 14.51 -20.94 6.71
N ILE A 422 15.61 -20.30 6.33
CA ILE A 422 15.96 -20.11 4.91
C ILE A 422 16.19 -21.49 4.25
N TYR A 423 16.98 -22.36 4.87
CA TYR A 423 17.26 -23.69 4.34
C TYR A 423 15.97 -24.51 4.15
N GLN A 424 15.09 -24.53 5.14
CA GLN A 424 13.80 -25.22 5.04
C GLN A 424 12.96 -24.67 3.88
N ASN A 425 12.95 -23.36 3.64
CA ASN A 425 12.20 -22.76 2.55
C ASN A 425 12.83 -23.01 1.19
N ILE A 426 14.15 -23.17 1.10
CA ILE A 426 14.81 -23.65 -0.11
C ILE A 426 14.33 -25.05 -0.46
N ILE A 427 14.19 -25.95 0.52
CA ILE A 427 13.64 -27.29 0.30
C ILE A 427 12.21 -27.21 -0.22
N LEU A 428 11.36 -26.38 0.38
CA LEU A 428 10.00 -26.17 -0.13
C LEU A 428 10.00 -25.69 -1.58
N PHE A 429 10.84 -24.71 -1.90
CA PHE A 429 10.96 -24.16 -3.24
C PHE A 429 11.39 -25.26 -4.25
N LEU A 430 12.37 -26.08 -3.90
CA LEU A 430 12.80 -27.21 -4.75
C LEU A 430 11.69 -28.24 -4.97
N ILE A 431 10.93 -28.59 -3.91
CA ILE A 431 9.79 -29.50 -4.02
C ILE A 431 8.74 -28.93 -4.99
N LEU A 432 8.41 -27.64 -4.86
CA LEU A 432 7.41 -27.02 -5.71
C LEU A 432 7.89 -26.84 -7.15
N ILE A 433 9.18 -26.62 -7.39
CA ILE A 433 9.76 -26.61 -8.74
C ILE A 433 9.75 -28.01 -9.35
N LEU A 434 10.11 -29.05 -8.61
CA LEU A 434 10.02 -30.42 -9.10
C LEU A 434 8.58 -30.78 -9.48
N LEU A 435 7.62 -30.31 -8.70
CA LEU A 435 6.21 -30.48 -9.02
C LEU A 435 5.82 -29.75 -10.32
N ALA A 436 6.49 -28.68 -10.70
CA ALA A 436 6.25 -27.93 -11.93
C ALA A 436 6.56 -28.74 -13.21
N PHE A 437 7.37 -29.78 -13.14
CA PHE A 437 7.58 -30.72 -14.25
C PHE A 437 6.34 -31.59 -14.49
N ILE A 438 5.55 -31.87 -13.46
CA ILE A 438 4.33 -32.70 -13.56
C ILE A 438 3.10 -31.81 -13.79
N LEU A 439 3.04 -30.70 -13.05
CA LEU A 439 1.96 -29.72 -13.11
C LEU A 439 2.55 -28.36 -13.52
N PRO A 440 2.59 -28.06 -14.84
CA PRO A 440 3.25 -26.85 -15.34
C PRO A 440 2.57 -25.59 -14.82
N ILE A 441 3.39 -24.69 -14.27
CA ILE A 441 2.97 -23.41 -13.70
C ILE A 441 2.38 -22.52 -14.80
N LYS A 442 2.96 -22.57 -16.00
CA LYS A 442 2.47 -21.88 -17.19
C LYS A 442 1.64 -22.85 -18.02
N ASN A 443 0.37 -22.54 -18.17
CA ASN A 443 -0.53 -23.33 -19.01
C ASN A 443 -1.67 -22.45 -19.54
N ASP A 444 -2.22 -22.85 -20.67
CA ASP A 444 -3.30 -22.16 -21.38
C ASP A 444 -4.68 -22.80 -21.09
N ASN A 445 -4.74 -23.68 -20.09
CA ASN A 445 -5.97 -24.36 -19.69
C ASN A 445 -6.44 -23.89 -18.31
N LYS A 446 -7.67 -23.36 -18.23
CA LYS A 446 -8.26 -22.85 -16.99
C LYS A 446 -8.40 -23.92 -15.92
N LEU A 447 -8.80 -25.13 -16.27
CA LEU A 447 -8.93 -26.23 -15.32
C LEU A 447 -7.57 -26.62 -14.73
N LEU A 448 -6.55 -26.70 -15.57
CA LEU A 448 -5.18 -26.98 -15.14
C LEU A 448 -4.66 -25.87 -14.22
N SER A 449 -4.93 -24.60 -14.55
CA SER A 449 -4.56 -23.46 -13.70
C SER A 449 -5.20 -23.54 -12.31
N ILE A 450 -6.49 -23.92 -12.24
CA ILE A 450 -7.16 -24.12 -10.95
C ILE A 450 -6.50 -25.24 -10.16
N LEU A 451 -6.20 -26.36 -10.83
CA LEU A 451 -5.58 -27.53 -10.20
C LEU A 451 -4.17 -27.19 -9.68
N VAL A 452 -3.36 -26.46 -10.45
CA VAL A 452 -2.04 -25.95 -10.02
C VAL A 452 -2.21 -25.14 -8.73
N ILE A 453 -3.10 -24.15 -8.73
CA ILE A 453 -3.31 -23.29 -7.56
C ILE A 453 -3.71 -24.11 -6.33
N LEU A 454 -4.64 -25.05 -6.48
CA LEU A 454 -5.11 -25.88 -5.37
C LEU A 454 -4.00 -26.78 -4.81
N VAL A 455 -3.27 -27.49 -5.67
CA VAL A 455 -2.22 -28.43 -5.26
C VAL A 455 -1.05 -27.69 -4.58
N TYR A 456 -0.57 -26.61 -5.18
CA TYR A 456 0.53 -25.82 -4.61
C TYR A 456 0.15 -25.18 -3.26
N THR A 457 -1.08 -24.65 -3.17
CA THR A 457 -1.59 -24.09 -1.92
C THR A 457 -1.69 -25.15 -0.84
N PHE A 458 -2.20 -26.35 -1.16
CA PHE A 458 -2.34 -27.46 -0.24
C PHE A 458 -0.98 -27.93 0.32
N ILE A 459 0.01 -28.12 -0.56
CA ILE A 459 1.37 -28.52 -0.16
C ILE A 459 1.99 -27.48 0.76
N THR A 460 1.90 -26.21 0.38
CA THR A 460 2.46 -25.11 1.19
C THR A 460 1.76 -25.01 2.55
N PHE A 461 0.45 -25.22 2.60
CA PHE A 461 -0.29 -25.22 3.86
C PHE A 461 0.13 -26.38 4.78
N ILE A 462 0.29 -27.59 4.24
CA ILE A 462 0.83 -28.73 5.00
C ILE A 462 2.22 -28.41 5.53
N TYR A 463 3.08 -27.86 4.68
CA TYR A 463 4.44 -27.47 5.07
C TYR A 463 4.45 -26.47 6.24
N ILE A 464 3.68 -25.39 6.17
CA ILE A 464 3.56 -24.42 7.27
C ILE A 464 3.04 -25.06 8.56
N LYS A 465 2.08 -26.00 8.44
CA LYS A 465 1.54 -26.72 9.59
C LYS A 465 2.58 -27.65 10.24
N LEU A 466 3.39 -28.33 9.43
CA LEU A 466 4.48 -29.20 9.91
C LEU A 466 5.59 -28.37 10.56
N GLN A 467 5.97 -27.25 9.97
CA GLN A 467 6.93 -26.34 10.59
C GLN A 467 6.47 -25.86 11.98
N LYS A 468 5.18 -25.50 12.13
CA LYS A 468 4.61 -25.02 13.39
C LYS A 468 4.64 -26.09 14.50
N ARG A 469 4.69 -27.37 14.17
CA ARG A 469 4.79 -28.47 15.15
C ARG A 469 6.23 -28.71 15.62
N LYS A 470 7.23 -28.26 14.84
CA LYS A 470 8.66 -28.47 15.13
C LYS A 470 9.35 -27.26 15.78
N GLY A 471 8.71 -26.10 15.88
CA GLY A 471 9.20 -24.88 16.53
C GLY A 471 8.36 -24.49 17.74
#